data_33ad3e134adb281144449977b834e669
#
_entry.id   33ad3e134adb281144449977b834e669
#
_cell.length_a   1.000
_cell.length_b   1.000
_cell.length_c   1.000
_cell.angle_alpha   90.00
_cell.angle_beta   90.00
_cell.angle_gamma   90.00
#
_symmetry.space_group_name_H-M   'P 1'
#
loop_
_entity.id
_entity.type
_entity.pdbx_description
1 polymer ?
#
loop_
_entity_poly.entity_id
_entity_poly.type
_entity_poly.pdbx_seq_one_letter_code
_entity_poly.pdbx_strand_id
1 'polypeptide(L)'
;MKKIILTSLLSTTIILTSCTPVVVGGAIVTGISVANDRRSAGQVIDDKIISAQIRREIHQNINNDKHIKVMTYNGVVLIAGEAETNKDRIKAEDIAASINGVVKVVNEIHDTIPTNLKRRTKDSYITSKAKSSLIKIDLDGFNPTRVKIMTVRGHVYLMGKVSSQESEAVVEKIRNLRGVRKVIKVFEYLD
;
A
#
# COMPACT_ATOMS: atom_id res chain seq x y z
N MET A 1 -21.51 -12.54 65.18
CA MET A 1 -20.15 -12.22 64.71
C MET A 1 -20.17 -12.34 63.21
N LYS A 2 -20.38 -11.21 62.52
CA LYS A 2 -20.46 -11.15 61.04
C LYS A 2 -19.07 -10.82 60.46
N LYS A 3 -18.49 -11.73 59.73
CA LYS A 3 -17.26 -11.52 58.99
C LYS A 3 -17.56 -10.70 57.73
N ILE A 4 -17.05 -9.48 57.70
CA ILE A 4 -17.09 -8.60 56.52
C ILE A 4 -15.93 -9.04 55.65
N ILE A 5 -16.22 -9.66 54.53
CA ILE A 5 -15.23 -9.94 53.47
C ILE A 5 -15.14 -8.70 52.60
N LEU A 6 -14.05 -7.99 52.73
CA LEU A 6 -13.72 -6.82 51.91
C LEU A 6 -13.08 -7.32 50.61
N THR A 7 -13.88 -7.46 49.59
CA THR A 7 -13.38 -7.75 48.24
C THR A 7 -12.78 -6.49 47.63
N SER A 8 -11.46 -6.42 47.64
CA SER A 8 -10.69 -5.42 46.90
C SER A 8 -10.83 -5.65 45.39
N LEU A 9 -11.65 -4.83 44.73
CA LEU A 9 -11.78 -4.79 43.29
C LEU A 9 -10.58 -4.03 42.70
N LEU A 10 -9.55 -4.77 42.30
CA LEU A 10 -8.38 -4.24 41.62
C LEU A 10 -8.78 -3.80 40.20
N SER A 11 -9.12 -2.51 40.06
CA SER A 11 -9.35 -1.89 38.77
C SER A 11 -8.05 -1.81 37.98
N THR A 12 -7.84 -2.77 37.10
CA THR A 12 -6.78 -2.73 36.09
C THR A 12 -7.16 -1.72 35.02
N THR A 13 -6.66 -0.50 35.13
CA THR A 13 -6.80 0.55 34.12
C THR A 13 -5.92 0.16 32.94
N ILE A 14 -6.50 -0.43 31.91
CA ILE A 14 -5.84 -0.64 30.62
C ILE A 14 -5.70 0.73 29.98
N ILE A 15 -4.50 1.30 30.03
CA ILE A 15 -4.13 2.50 29.28
C ILE A 15 -4.05 2.08 27.81
N LEU A 16 -5.19 2.17 27.10
CA LEU A 16 -5.22 2.18 25.65
C LEU A 16 -4.50 3.46 25.20
N THR A 17 -3.22 3.33 24.87
CA THR A 17 -2.54 4.37 24.08
C THR A 17 -3.21 4.44 22.73
N SER A 18 -4.33 5.16 22.68
CA SER A 18 -4.97 5.51 21.43
C SER A 18 -4.01 6.39 20.65
N CYS A 19 -3.56 5.91 19.48
CA CYS A 19 -2.96 6.77 18.49
C CYS A 19 -3.92 7.92 18.23
N THR A 20 -3.63 9.09 18.79
CA THR A 20 -4.43 10.30 18.57
C THR A 20 -4.38 10.61 17.06
N PRO A 21 -5.51 10.62 16.35
CA PRO A 21 -5.52 11.05 14.97
C PRO A 21 -5.16 12.54 14.92
N VAL A 22 -4.08 12.87 14.22
CA VAL A 22 -3.78 14.27 13.94
C VAL A 22 -4.68 14.71 12.79
N VAL A 23 -5.62 15.61 13.08
CA VAL A 23 -6.49 16.21 12.09
C VAL A 23 -5.78 17.42 11.49
N VAL A 24 -5.28 17.29 10.27
CA VAL A 24 -4.76 18.41 9.48
C VAL A 24 -5.72 18.64 8.31
N GLY A 25 -6.39 19.80 8.30
CA GLY A 25 -7.24 20.21 7.18
C GLY A 25 -8.41 19.28 6.85
N GLY A 26 -9.03 18.64 7.85
CA GLY A 26 -10.22 17.78 7.67
C GLY A 26 -9.94 16.33 7.23
N ALA A 27 -8.70 15.95 7.03
CA ALA A 27 -8.33 14.55 6.77
C ALA A 27 -7.82 13.86 8.05
N ILE A 28 -8.42 12.72 8.42
CA ILE A 28 -7.94 11.90 9.54
C ILE A 28 -6.72 11.11 9.07
N VAL A 29 -5.54 11.55 9.51
CA VAL A 29 -4.28 10.85 9.25
C VAL A 29 -3.97 9.93 10.42
N THR A 30 -4.42 8.68 10.36
CA THR A 30 -4.11 7.68 11.37
C THR A 30 -2.70 7.11 11.16
N GLY A 31 -1.83 7.35 12.15
CA GLY A 31 -0.63 6.53 12.38
C GLY A 31 0.38 6.39 11.25
N ILE A 32 0.72 7.51 10.55
CA ILE A 32 1.77 7.46 9.56
C ILE A 32 3.09 7.79 10.23
N SER A 33 4.00 6.84 10.21
CA SER A 33 5.39 7.12 10.48
C SER A 33 5.99 7.90 9.30
N VAL A 34 5.79 9.22 9.28
CA VAL A 34 6.37 10.11 8.26
C VAL A 34 7.87 10.33 8.53
N ALA A 35 8.33 10.03 9.75
CA ALA A 35 9.68 10.32 10.20
C ALA A 35 10.80 9.68 9.36
N ASN A 36 10.53 8.57 8.68
CA ASN A 36 11.51 7.85 7.86
C ASN A 36 11.18 7.86 6.37
N ASP A 37 10.11 8.55 5.96
CA ASP A 37 9.74 8.68 4.55
C ASP A 37 10.62 9.77 3.90
N ARG A 38 11.09 9.52 2.68
CA ARG A 38 11.88 10.49 1.91
C ARG A 38 11.02 11.57 1.25
N ARG A 39 9.70 11.48 1.40
CA ARG A 39 8.76 12.51 0.98
C ARG A 39 8.45 13.46 2.12
N SER A 40 8.00 14.68 1.80
CA SER A 40 7.40 15.56 2.80
C SER A 40 6.08 15.00 3.34
N ALA A 41 5.68 15.43 4.53
CA ALA A 41 4.38 15.04 5.11
C ALA A 41 3.20 15.41 4.19
N GLY A 42 3.26 16.59 3.56
CA GLY A 42 2.28 17.04 2.58
C GLY A 42 2.17 16.07 1.41
N GLN A 43 3.29 15.70 0.80
CA GLN A 43 3.32 14.76 -0.32
C GLN A 43 2.74 13.39 0.03
N VAL A 44 2.97 12.89 1.25
CA VAL A 44 2.37 11.63 1.72
C VAL A 44 0.86 11.74 1.85
N ILE A 45 0.35 12.89 2.29
CA ILE A 45 -1.09 13.17 2.40
C ILE A 45 -1.70 13.29 1.01
N ASP A 46 -1.08 14.05 0.11
CA ASP A 46 -1.56 14.22 -1.27
C ASP A 46 -1.67 12.88 -2.00
N ASP A 47 -0.66 12.03 -1.91
CA ASP A 47 -0.67 10.68 -2.50
C ASP A 47 -1.82 9.81 -1.95
N LYS A 48 -2.19 9.98 -0.69
CA LYS A 48 -3.33 9.27 -0.10
C LYS A 48 -4.66 9.79 -0.63
N ILE A 49 -4.80 11.11 -0.75
CA ILE A 49 -5.98 11.77 -1.32
C ILE A 49 -6.16 11.33 -2.76
N ILE A 50 -5.11 11.41 -3.58
CA ILE A 50 -5.09 10.94 -4.97
C ILE A 50 -5.56 9.48 -5.06
N SER A 51 -4.93 8.58 -4.28
CA SER A 51 -5.31 7.17 -4.28
C SER A 51 -6.77 6.94 -3.88
N ALA A 52 -7.31 7.73 -2.94
CA ALA A 52 -8.69 7.62 -2.47
C ALA A 52 -9.68 8.10 -3.54
N GLN A 53 -9.38 9.23 -4.20
CA GLN A 53 -10.19 9.77 -5.29
C GLN A 53 -10.25 8.81 -6.47
N ILE A 54 -9.09 8.29 -6.93
CA ILE A 54 -9.03 7.32 -8.02
C ILE A 54 -9.86 6.08 -7.70
N ARG A 55 -9.73 5.51 -6.49
CA ARG A 55 -10.53 4.34 -6.10
C ARG A 55 -12.02 4.63 -6.12
N ARG A 56 -12.44 5.81 -5.66
CA ARG A 56 -13.85 6.20 -5.67
C ARG A 56 -14.38 6.34 -7.09
N GLU A 57 -13.65 7.04 -7.96
CA GLU A 57 -14.04 7.23 -9.35
C GLU A 57 -14.09 5.91 -10.14
N ILE A 58 -13.11 5.02 -9.93
CA ILE A 58 -13.12 3.68 -10.51
C ILE A 58 -14.36 2.91 -10.03
N HIS A 59 -14.65 2.94 -8.71
CA HIS A 59 -15.81 2.25 -8.15
C HIS A 59 -17.15 2.74 -8.71
N GLN A 60 -17.28 4.03 -8.99
CA GLN A 60 -18.50 4.62 -9.53
C GLN A 60 -18.67 4.36 -11.03
N ASN A 61 -17.60 4.14 -11.76
CA ASN A 61 -17.60 4.15 -13.20
C ASN A 61 -17.28 2.81 -13.86
N ILE A 62 -16.77 1.83 -13.12
CA ILE A 62 -16.35 0.52 -13.63
C ILE A 62 -17.05 -0.58 -12.84
N ASN A 63 -17.74 -1.46 -13.55
CA ASN A 63 -18.32 -2.65 -12.95
C ASN A 63 -17.20 -3.62 -12.53
N ASN A 64 -17.42 -4.36 -11.42
CA ASN A 64 -16.43 -5.32 -10.89
C ASN A 64 -15.05 -4.74 -10.56
N ASP A 65 -15.00 -3.46 -10.18
CA ASP A 65 -13.80 -2.71 -9.77
C ASP A 65 -13.04 -3.30 -8.57
N LYS A 66 -13.65 -4.23 -7.84
CA LYS A 66 -13.08 -4.87 -6.63
C LYS A 66 -11.74 -5.55 -6.84
N HIS A 67 -11.35 -5.73 -8.10
CA HIS A 67 -10.10 -6.35 -8.50
C HIS A 67 -9.03 -5.34 -8.92
N ILE A 68 -9.37 -4.05 -9.00
CA ILE A 68 -8.44 -2.98 -9.31
C ILE A 68 -7.89 -2.38 -8.01
N LYS A 69 -6.59 -2.39 -7.88
CA LYS A 69 -5.85 -1.79 -6.76
C LYS A 69 -5.11 -0.56 -7.23
N VAL A 70 -5.03 0.44 -6.35
CA VAL A 70 -4.37 1.72 -6.61
C VAL A 70 -3.30 1.97 -5.57
N MET A 71 -2.11 2.36 -5.99
CA MET A 71 -0.99 2.78 -5.14
C MET A 71 -0.36 4.01 -5.75
N THR A 72 -0.13 5.05 -4.93
CA THR A 72 0.46 6.32 -5.39
C THR A 72 1.73 6.64 -4.62
N TYR A 73 2.72 7.16 -5.30
CA TYR A 73 3.98 7.65 -4.73
C TYR A 73 4.48 8.86 -5.54
N ASN A 74 4.62 10.03 -4.91
CA ASN A 74 5.01 11.30 -5.55
C ASN A 74 4.20 11.63 -6.81
N GLY A 75 2.86 11.45 -6.77
CA GLY A 75 1.99 11.68 -7.92
C GLY A 75 2.08 10.61 -9.02
N VAL A 76 3.05 9.68 -8.94
CA VAL A 76 3.07 8.49 -9.81
C VAL A 76 2.04 7.50 -9.28
N VAL A 77 1.07 7.15 -10.11
CA VAL A 77 -0.01 6.23 -9.80
C VAL A 77 0.22 4.90 -10.48
N LEU A 78 0.22 3.82 -9.70
CA LEU A 78 0.14 2.46 -10.20
C LEU A 78 -1.28 1.95 -10.00
N ILE A 79 -1.92 1.55 -11.09
CA ILE A 79 -3.17 0.79 -11.09
C ILE A 79 -2.87 -0.63 -11.55
N ALA A 80 -3.23 -1.64 -10.75
CA ALA A 80 -2.98 -3.04 -11.07
C ALA A 80 -4.14 -3.92 -10.61
N GLY A 81 -4.45 -4.94 -11.39
CA GLY A 81 -5.59 -5.79 -11.09
C GLY A 81 -6.10 -6.53 -12.31
N GLU A 82 -7.39 -6.80 -12.29
CA GLU A 82 -8.10 -7.40 -13.40
C GLU A 82 -9.33 -6.56 -13.76
N ALA A 83 -9.54 -6.35 -15.04
CA ALA A 83 -10.76 -5.81 -15.62
C ALA A 83 -11.35 -6.83 -16.61
N GLU A 84 -12.67 -6.91 -16.69
CA GLU A 84 -13.33 -7.88 -17.57
C GLU A 84 -13.14 -7.55 -19.05
N THR A 85 -12.92 -6.28 -19.36
CA THR A 85 -12.76 -5.79 -20.73
C THR A 85 -11.57 -4.84 -20.86
N ASN A 86 -10.99 -4.80 -22.06
CA ASN A 86 -9.97 -3.81 -22.40
C ASN A 86 -10.51 -2.37 -22.30
N LYS A 87 -11.82 -2.17 -22.55
CA LYS A 87 -12.48 -0.88 -22.38
C LYS A 87 -12.42 -0.39 -20.93
N ASP A 88 -12.67 -1.28 -19.96
CA ASP A 88 -12.60 -0.95 -18.53
C ASP A 88 -11.15 -0.70 -18.08
N ARG A 89 -10.19 -1.44 -18.65
CA ARG A 89 -8.75 -1.19 -18.42
C ARG A 89 -8.34 0.21 -18.86
N ILE A 90 -8.73 0.62 -20.06
CA ILE A 90 -8.45 1.97 -20.60
C ILE A 90 -9.18 3.01 -19.77
N LYS A 91 -10.46 2.80 -19.48
CA LYS A 91 -11.25 3.72 -18.65
C LYS A 91 -10.65 3.94 -17.26
N ALA A 92 -10.10 2.89 -16.64
CA ALA A 92 -9.41 3.02 -15.35
C ALA A 92 -8.16 3.90 -15.44
N GLU A 93 -7.42 3.82 -16.54
CA GLU A 93 -6.26 4.67 -16.81
C GLU A 93 -6.67 6.13 -17.01
N ASP A 94 -7.71 6.37 -17.83
CA ASP A 94 -8.23 7.72 -18.07
C ASP A 94 -8.73 8.37 -16.78
N ILE A 95 -9.45 7.62 -15.95
CA ILE A 95 -9.88 8.07 -14.61
C ILE A 95 -8.66 8.44 -13.76
N ALA A 96 -7.66 7.57 -13.69
CA ALA A 96 -6.48 7.85 -12.89
C ALA A 96 -5.72 9.09 -13.39
N ALA A 97 -5.60 9.25 -14.70
CA ALA A 97 -4.90 10.39 -15.32
C ALA A 97 -5.65 11.72 -15.14
N SER A 98 -6.98 11.70 -14.99
CA SER A 98 -7.81 12.90 -14.82
C SER A 98 -7.74 13.51 -13.42
N ILE A 99 -7.23 12.78 -12.43
CA ILE A 99 -7.18 13.26 -11.04
C ILE A 99 -6.07 14.29 -10.86
N ASN A 100 -6.41 15.43 -10.27
CA ASN A 100 -5.43 16.48 -9.99
C ASN A 100 -4.29 15.98 -9.10
N GLY A 101 -3.06 16.37 -9.42
CA GLY A 101 -1.84 15.93 -8.74
C GLY A 101 -1.24 14.62 -9.25
N VAL A 102 -1.87 13.96 -10.22
CA VAL A 102 -1.30 12.80 -10.90
C VAL A 102 -0.28 13.27 -11.94
N VAL A 103 0.95 12.78 -11.80
CA VAL A 103 2.08 13.09 -12.70
C VAL A 103 2.22 12.03 -13.78
N LYS A 104 1.97 10.77 -13.42
CA LYS A 104 2.12 9.62 -14.33
C LYS A 104 1.23 8.47 -13.87
N VAL A 105 0.64 7.76 -14.81
CA VAL A 105 -0.08 6.50 -14.58
C VAL A 105 0.73 5.33 -15.14
N VAL A 106 0.88 4.29 -14.32
CA VAL A 106 1.41 2.98 -14.71
C VAL A 106 0.25 1.99 -14.65
N ASN A 107 -0.22 1.58 -15.80
CA ASN A 107 -1.37 0.68 -15.92
C ASN A 107 -0.90 -0.78 -16.07
N GLU A 108 -1.07 -1.56 -15.02
CA GLU A 108 -0.78 -3.00 -14.94
C GLU A 108 -2.09 -3.80 -14.71
N ILE A 109 -3.21 -3.29 -15.21
CA ILE A 109 -4.49 -4.01 -15.24
C ILE A 109 -4.45 -5.01 -16.38
N HIS A 110 -4.79 -6.26 -16.08
CA HIS A 110 -4.97 -7.31 -17.06
C HIS A 110 -6.45 -7.40 -17.48
N ASP A 111 -6.71 -7.44 -18.78
CA ASP A 111 -8.03 -7.72 -19.35
C ASP A 111 -8.31 -9.22 -19.28
N THR A 112 -8.84 -9.66 -18.18
CA THR A 112 -9.09 -11.08 -17.90
C THR A 112 -10.16 -11.25 -16.83
N ILE A 113 -10.74 -12.42 -16.78
CA ILE A 113 -11.71 -12.79 -15.74
C ILE A 113 -11.08 -12.57 -14.36
N PRO A 114 -11.77 -11.82 -13.49
CA PRO A 114 -11.31 -11.53 -12.16
C PRO A 114 -11.00 -12.78 -11.33
N THR A 115 -9.90 -12.74 -10.60
CA THR A 115 -9.47 -13.85 -9.75
C THR A 115 -10.39 -14.05 -8.54
N ASN A 116 -10.53 -15.29 -8.10
CA ASN A 116 -11.34 -15.64 -6.95
C ASN A 116 -10.70 -15.21 -5.61
N LEU A 117 -11.48 -15.27 -4.54
CA LEU A 117 -11.05 -14.87 -3.19
C LEU A 117 -9.78 -15.62 -2.73
N LYS A 118 -9.67 -16.93 -3.02
CA LYS A 118 -8.49 -17.74 -2.66
C LYS A 118 -7.20 -17.17 -3.24
N ARG A 119 -7.25 -16.71 -4.50
CA ARG A 119 -6.09 -16.09 -5.16
C ARG A 119 -5.73 -14.76 -4.50
N ARG A 120 -6.72 -13.91 -4.22
CA ARG A 120 -6.52 -12.61 -3.56
C ARG A 120 -5.93 -12.76 -2.15
N THR A 121 -6.40 -13.75 -1.39
CA THR A 121 -5.81 -14.07 -0.07
C THR A 121 -4.35 -14.48 -0.19
N LYS A 122 -4.00 -15.27 -1.22
CA LYS A 122 -2.61 -15.63 -1.50
C LYS A 122 -1.76 -14.40 -1.83
N ASP A 123 -2.27 -13.47 -2.64
CA ASP A 123 -1.57 -12.23 -2.97
C ASP A 123 -1.37 -11.34 -1.73
N SER A 124 -2.34 -11.27 -0.83
CA SER A 124 -2.21 -10.57 0.45
C SER A 124 -1.15 -11.22 1.34
N TYR A 125 -1.09 -12.55 1.39
CA TYR A 125 -0.05 -13.29 2.11
C TYR A 125 1.34 -13.01 1.52
N ILE A 126 1.51 -12.99 0.19
CA ILE A 126 2.75 -12.65 -0.47
C ILE A 126 3.18 -11.21 -0.12
N THR A 127 2.24 -10.25 -0.15
CA THR A 127 2.52 -8.86 0.25
C THR A 127 3.02 -8.77 1.69
N SER A 128 2.39 -9.48 2.64
CA SER A 128 2.82 -9.51 4.04
C SER A 128 4.20 -10.13 4.21
N LYS A 129 4.46 -11.25 3.53
CA LYS A 129 5.76 -11.89 3.48
C LYS A 129 6.85 -10.98 2.90
N ALA A 130 6.55 -10.30 1.81
CA ALA A 130 7.47 -9.35 1.19
C ALA A 130 7.82 -8.23 2.17
N LYS A 131 6.82 -7.59 2.81
CA LYS A 131 7.06 -6.56 3.83
C LYS A 131 7.94 -7.06 4.97
N SER A 132 7.64 -8.24 5.53
CA SER A 132 8.45 -8.82 6.61
C SER A 132 9.86 -9.18 6.17
N SER A 133 10.07 -9.56 4.90
CA SER A 133 11.40 -9.90 4.39
C SER A 133 12.30 -8.68 4.26
N LEU A 134 11.73 -7.49 4.01
CA LEU A 134 12.52 -6.25 3.92
C LEU A 134 13.18 -5.86 5.24
N ILE A 135 12.58 -6.22 6.39
CA ILE A 135 13.15 -5.97 7.72
C ILE A 135 14.51 -6.69 7.89
N LYS A 136 14.72 -7.76 7.14
CA LYS A 136 15.93 -8.59 7.18
C LYS A 136 16.99 -8.17 6.15
N ILE A 137 16.83 -7.04 5.50
CA ILE A 137 17.85 -6.47 4.62
C ILE A 137 18.85 -5.74 5.50
N ASP A 138 20.06 -6.25 5.53
CA ASP A 138 21.20 -5.64 6.22
C ASP A 138 21.93 -4.73 5.22
N LEU A 139 21.48 -3.49 5.17
CA LEU A 139 22.04 -2.43 4.32
C LEU A 139 22.00 -1.13 5.10
N ASP A 140 23.16 -0.50 5.26
CA ASP A 140 23.28 0.73 6.02
C ASP A 140 22.37 1.84 5.48
N GLY A 141 21.66 2.50 6.38
CA GLY A 141 20.70 3.55 6.04
C GLY A 141 19.40 3.09 5.37
N PHE A 142 19.23 1.79 5.08
CA PHE A 142 17.99 1.27 4.51
C PHE A 142 16.86 1.25 5.54
N ASN A 143 15.70 1.73 5.14
CA ASN A 143 14.49 1.61 5.96
C ASN A 143 13.36 0.95 5.14
N PRO A 144 12.85 -0.23 5.57
CA PRO A 144 11.84 -0.98 4.82
C PRO A 144 10.51 -0.24 4.65
N THR A 145 10.21 0.77 5.49
CA THR A 145 8.97 1.56 5.38
C THR A 145 8.94 2.48 4.16
N ARG A 146 10.12 2.75 3.56
CA ARG A 146 10.26 3.55 2.33
C ARG A 146 9.76 2.84 1.09
N VAL A 147 9.57 1.50 1.17
CA VAL A 147 9.12 0.69 0.04
C VAL A 147 7.66 0.31 0.20
N LYS A 148 6.82 0.80 -0.69
CA LYS A 148 5.43 0.36 -0.83
C LYS A 148 5.38 -0.91 -1.66
N ILE A 149 4.59 -1.88 -1.21
CA ILE A 149 4.46 -3.18 -1.86
C ILE A 149 2.99 -3.50 -2.10
N MET A 150 2.68 -3.92 -3.32
CA MET A 150 1.39 -4.43 -3.72
C MET A 150 1.58 -5.73 -4.50
N THR A 151 0.68 -6.70 -4.31
CA THR A 151 0.71 -7.96 -5.08
C THR A 151 -0.62 -8.18 -5.78
N VAL A 152 -0.54 -8.53 -7.06
CA VAL A 152 -1.66 -8.96 -7.90
C VAL A 152 -1.20 -10.15 -8.75
N ARG A 153 -1.93 -11.27 -8.71
CA ARG A 153 -1.65 -12.50 -9.46
C ARG A 153 -0.23 -13.07 -9.24
N GLY A 154 0.37 -12.78 -8.07
CA GLY A 154 1.76 -13.15 -7.76
C GLY A 154 2.80 -12.20 -8.37
N HIS A 155 2.39 -11.17 -9.08
CA HIS A 155 3.25 -10.08 -9.50
C HIS A 155 3.37 -9.09 -8.33
N VAL A 156 4.59 -8.83 -7.89
CA VAL A 156 4.88 -7.91 -6.79
C VAL A 156 5.35 -6.59 -7.38
N TYR A 157 4.60 -5.55 -7.10
CA TYR A 157 4.87 -4.19 -7.52
C TYR A 157 5.50 -3.43 -6.37
N LEU A 158 6.58 -2.72 -6.68
CA LEU A 158 7.38 -1.97 -5.73
C LEU A 158 7.40 -0.50 -6.11
N MET A 159 7.02 0.38 -5.18
CA MET A 159 7.16 1.83 -5.31
C MET A 159 7.91 2.40 -4.12
N GLY A 160 8.60 3.49 -4.33
CA GLY A 160 9.36 4.18 -3.28
C GLY A 160 10.47 5.02 -3.89
N LYS A 161 11.08 5.87 -3.08
CA LYS A 161 12.29 6.60 -3.45
C LYS A 161 13.49 5.90 -2.83
N VAL A 162 14.32 5.30 -3.66
CA VAL A 162 15.39 4.39 -3.25
C VAL A 162 16.67 4.66 -4.04
N SER A 163 17.83 4.29 -3.50
CA SER A 163 19.06 4.22 -4.28
C SER A 163 19.09 2.95 -5.15
N SER A 164 19.98 2.91 -6.13
CA SER A 164 20.19 1.71 -6.97
C SER A 164 20.52 0.49 -6.12
N GLN A 165 21.38 0.64 -5.11
CA GLN A 165 21.75 -0.43 -4.18
C GLN A 165 20.56 -0.92 -3.34
N GLU A 166 19.74 0.00 -2.80
CA GLU A 166 18.51 -0.37 -2.08
C GLU A 166 17.53 -1.11 -2.97
N SER A 167 17.37 -0.67 -4.22
CA SER A 167 16.50 -1.31 -5.22
C SER A 167 16.93 -2.75 -5.49
N GLU A 168 18.23 -2.99 -5.69
CA GLU A 168 18.78 -4.34 -5.93
C GLU A 168 18.56 -5.25 -4.73
N ALA A 169 18.89 -4.80 -3.52
CA ALA A 169 18.70 -5.56 -2.30
C ALA A 169 17.22 -5.94 -2.07
N VAL A 170 16.30 -5.00 -2.31
CA VAL A 170 14.85 -5.23 -2.19
C VAL A 170 14.37 -6.24 -3.22
N VAL A 171 14.76 -6.09 -4.47
CA VAL A 171 14.35 -7.02 -5.55
C VAL A 171 14.88 -8.41 -5.30
N GLU A 172 16.17 -8.56 -4.95
CA GLU A 172 16.79 -9.85 -4.66
C GLU A 172 16.08 -10.56 -3.50
N LYS A 173 15.73 -9.82 -2.45
CA LYS A 173 15.00 -10.36 -1.30
C LYS A 173 13.60 -10.86 -1.65
N ILE A 174 12.89 -10.14 -2.50
CA ILE A 174 11.49 -10.42 -2.81
C ILE A 174 11.35 -11.50 -3.89
N ARG A 175 12.21 -11.50 -4.92
CA ARG A 175 12.09 -12.45 -6.05
C ARG A 175 12.17 -13.92 -5.62
N ASN A 176 12.89 -14.19 -4.51
CA ASN A 176 13.08 -15.52 -3.97
C ASN A 176 11.94 -16.00 -3.05
N LEU A 177 10.91 -15.18 -2.82
CA LEU A 177 9.79 -15.56 -1.96
C LEU A 177 8.84 -16.53 -2.68
N ARG A 178 8.46 -17.60 -1.98
CA ARG A 178 7.50 -18.57 -2.51
C ARG A 178 6.19 -17.90 -2.92
N GLY A 179 5.81 -18.05 -4.17
CA GLY A 179 4.58 -17.55 -4.74
C GLY A 179 4.74 -16.26 -5.54
N VAL A 180 5.88 -15.59 -5.45
CA VAL A 180 6.24 -14.49 -6.35
C VAL A 180 6.51 -15.05 -7.75
N ARG A 181 5.89 -14.44 -8.76
CA ARG A 181 6.05 -14.79 -10.17
C ARG A 181 6.90 -13.78 -10.92
N LYS A 182 6.74 -12.51 -10.56
CA LYS A 182 7.44 -11.39 -11.17
C LYS A 182 7.56 -10.26 -10.15
N VAL A 183 8.65 -9.52 -10.20
CA VAL A 183 8.86 -8.28 -9.46
C VAL A 183 8.89 -7.13 -10.46
N ILE A 184 8.04 -6.13 -10.26
CA ILE A 184 7.92 -4.95 -11.12
C ILE A 184 8.33 -3.73 -10.30
N LYS A 185 9.37 -3.04 -10.77
CA LYS A 185 9.91 -1.83 -10.15
C LYS A 185 9.22 -0.61 -10.73
N VAL A 186 8.62 0.20 -9.87
CA VAL A 186 8.09 1.54 -10.16
C VAL A 186 8.74 2.49 -9.15
N PHE A 187 10.06 2.41 -9.04
CA PHE A 187 10.85 3.22 -8.14
C PHE A 187 11.16 4.60 -8.72
N GLU A 188 11.28 5.59 -7.84
CA GLU A 188 11.99 6.83 -8.05
C GLU A 188 13.42 6.65 -7.51
N TYR A 189 14.44 6.94 -8.29
CA TYR A 189 15.82 6.82 -7.87
C TYR A 189 16.35 8.12 -7.27
N LEU A 190 17.31 8.00 -6.34
CA LEU A 190 17.91 9.13 -5.63
C LEU A 190 19.05 9.80 -6.42
N ASP A 191 19.57 9.13 -7.38
CA ASP A 191 20.71 9.45 -8.26
C ASP A 191 20.28 9.86 -9.65
#